data_8b3bffdfb25162a945bb0516141e906e
#
_entry.id   8b3bffdfb25162a945bb0516141e906e
#
_cell.length_a   1.000
_cell.length_b   1.000
_cell.length_c   1.000
_cell.angle_alpha   90.00
_cell.angle_beta   90.00
_cell.angle_gamma   90.00
#
_symmetry.space_group_name_H-M   'P 1'
#
loop_
_entity.id
_entity.type
_entity.pdbx_description
1 polymer ?
#
loop_
_entity_poly.entity_id
_entity_poly.type
_entity_poly.pdbx_seq_one_letter_code
_entity_poly.pdbx_strand_id
1 'polypeptide(L)'
;MGDRMKRFIEGEDRKQVTLLPECLDDFVATDNPVRIIEAFVEELDLALLGFDGAMPSTTGRPSYHPAVLLKIYIYGYLNRVQSSRRLERECQRNVELMWLTGRLAPDFKTIADFRRDNGVGIRNVCRRFVMLCRELKLFSQALVAIDGSKFKAVNTRDRNFTEGKVDKRQKQIEESIQRYLNALETADRTQPAELEAKTTRLQDKIARLREQMRNLDQIKEQLKTQPDGQLSMTDPDARSMATSGKGSAMVGYNVQVAVDAKHHLIVAHEVTNSEIGRAHV
;
A
#
# COMPACT_ATOMS: atom_id res chain seq x y z
N MET A 1 13.34 -44.51 -47.82
CA MET A 1 13.19 -43.10 -47.35
C MET A 1 13.44 -43.13 -45.87
N GLY A 2 14.63 -42.76 -45.39
CA GLY A 2 15.00 -42.91 -44.01
C GLY A 2 14.22 -41.98 -43.09
N ASP A 3 13.65 -42.56 -42.08
CA ASP A 3 13.00 -41.89 -40.96
C ASP A 3 14.05 -40.97 -40.28
N ARG A 4 13.98 -39.68 -40.50
CA ARG A 4 14.80 -38.70 -39.77
C ARG A 4 14.40 -38.81 -38.32
N MET A 5 15.18 -39.45 -37.47
CA MET A 5 15.02 -39.41 -36.03
C MET A 5 14.75 -37.98 -35.58
N LYS A 6 13.57 -37.74 -35.05
CA LYS A 6 13.17 -36.46 -34.47
C LYS A 6 14.15 -36.16 -33.33
N ARG A 7 14.87 -35.05 -33.43
CA ARG A 7 15.92 -34.65 -32.45
C ARG A 7 15.34 -33.81 -31.28
N PHE A 8 14.05 -33.53 -31.30
CA PHE A 8 13.40 -32.69 -30.30
C PHE A 8 12.29 -33.47 -29.61
N ILE A 9 12.12 -33.19 -28.29
CA ILE A 9 10.96 -33.65 -27.54
C ILE A 9 9.75 -32.88 -28.04
N GLU A 10 8.72 -33.59 -28.49
CA GLU A 10 7.48 -32.99 -28.98
C GLU A 10 6.45 -32.95 -27.83
N GLY A 11 5.70 -31.84 -27.70
CA GLY A 11 4.58 -31.73 -26.80
C GLY A 11 3.31 -32.42 -27.38
N GLU A 12 2.30 -32.54 -26.56
CA GLU A 12 1.00 -33.11 -26.96
C GLU A 12 0.26 -32.20 -27.95
N ASP A 13 -0.57 -32.83 -28.79
CA ASP A 13 -1.44 -32.07 -29.69
C ASP A 13 -2.50 -31.31 -28.87
N ARG A 14 -2.58 -30.00 -29.05
CA ARG A 14 -3.54 -29.14 -28.34
C ARG A 14 -5.01 -29.51 -28.58
N LYS A 15 -5.31 -30.30 -29.60
CA LYS A 15 -6.66 -30.76 -29.96
C LYS A 15 -6.91 -32.20 -29.51
N GLN A 16 -5.93 -32.84 -28.89
CA GLN A 16 -6.08 -34.20 -28.39
C GLN A 16 -7.07 -34.20 -27.22
N VAL A 17 -8.10 -35.00 -27.33
CA VAL A 17 -9.08 -35.23 -26.27
C VAL A 17 -8.59 -36.39 -25.41
N THR A 18 -8.47 -36.16 -24.11
CA THR A 18 -8.12 -37.20 -23.14
C THR A 18 -9.35 -38.05 -22.84
N LEU A 19 -9.17 -39.38 -22.81
CA LEU A 19 -10.24 -40.32 -22.53
C LEU A 19 -10.73 -40.25 -21.07
N LEU A 20 -9.82 -39.91 -20.14
CA LEU A 20 -10.09 -39.66 -18.72
C LEU A 20 -9.86 -38.18 -18.43
N PRO A 21 -10.83 -37.46 -17.84
CA PRO A 21 -10.64 -36.07 -17.49
C PRO A 21 -9.60 -35.96 -16.38
N GLU A 22 -8.57 -35.14 -16.59
CA GLU A 22 -7.60 -34.78 -15.58
C GLU A 22 -8.24 -33.87 -14.53
N CYS A 23 -7.90 -34.09 -13.25
CA CYS A 23 -8.34 -33.22 -12.18
C CYS A 23 -7.23 -32.18 -11.87
N LEU A 24 -7.61 -31.05 -11.22
CA LEU A 24 -6.63 -30.03 -10.85
C LEU A 24 -5.54 -30.57 -9.92
N ASP A 25 -5.86 -31.59 -9.15
CA ASP A 25 -4.92 -32.21 -8.20
C ASP A 25 -3.76 -32.93 -8.89
N ASP A 26 -3.96 -33.40 -10.12
CA ASP A 26 -2.92 -34.05 -10.94
C ASP A 26 -1.82 -33.09 -11.38
N PHE A 27 -2.13 -31.80 -11.44
CA PHE A 27 -1.20 -30.75 -11.87
C PHE A 27 -0.40 -30.12 -10.70
N VAL A 28 -0.73 -30.46 -9.46
CA VAL A 28 -0.09 -29.89 -8.27
C VAL A 28 0.62 -30.98 -7.48
N ALA A 29 1.94 -30.98 -7.52
CA ALA A 29 2.76 -31.98 -6.83
C ALA A 29 2.44 -32.03 -5.32
N THR A 30 2.66 -33.20 -4.70
CA THR A 30 2.35 -33.44 -3.28
C THR A 30 3.20 -32.57 -2.34
N ASP A 31 4.38 -32.16 -2.76
CA ASP A 31 5.33 -31.29 -2.05
C ASP A 31 5.20 -29.80 -2.44
N ASN A 32 4.23 -29.45 -3.27
CA ASN A 32 4.05 -28.06 -3.71
C ASN A 32 3.64 -27.17 -2.52
N PRO A 33 4.32 -26.02 -2.32
CA PRO A 33 4.01 -25.07 -1.23
C PRO A 33 2.56 -24.59 -1.18
N VAL A 34 1.84 -24.63 -2.29
CA VAL A 34 0.42 -24.24 -2.34
C VAL A 34 -0.46 -25.10 -1.45
N ARG A 35 -0.10 -26.38 -1.25
CA ARG A 35 -0.81 -27.29 -0.34
C ARG A 35 -0.69 -26.87 1.13
N ILE A 36 0.42 -26.23 1.50
CA ILE A 36 0.59 -25.67 2.84
C ILE A 36 -0.34 -24.47 3.04
N ILE A 37 -0.52 -23.65 1.99
CA ILE A 37 -1.46 -22.51 2.04
C ILE A 37 -2.89 -23.03 2.26
N GLU A 38 -3.29 -24.07 1.53
CA GLU A 38 -4.59 -24.72 1.68
C GLU A 38 -4.80 -25.19 3.11
N ALA A 39 -3.92 -26.05 3.60
CA ALA A 39 -4.00 -26.64 4.95
C ALA A 39 -4.03 -25.55 6.03
N PHE A 40 -3.18 -24.53 5.92
CA PHE A 40 -3.14 -23.43 6.88
C PHE A 40 -4.45 -22.65 6.93
N VAL A 41 -5.03 -22.31 5.77
CA VAL A 41 -6.26 -21.51 5.74
C VAL A 41 -7.48 -22.32 6.17
N GLU A 42 -7.51 -23.64 5.90
CA GLU A 42 -8.59 -24.52 6.36
C GLU A 42 -8.65 -24.68 7.88
N GLU A 43 -7.51 -24.62 8.57
CA GLU A 43 -7.42 -24.66 10.02
C GLU A 43 -7.87 -23.36 10.72
N LEU A 44 -8.13 -22.28 9.95
CA LEU A 44 -8.51 -20.98 10.51
C LEU A 44 -10.02 -20.87 10.70
N ASP A 45 -10.47 -20.52 11.91
CA ASP A 45 -11.82 -20.03 12.13
C ASP A 45 -11.89 -18.53 11.74
N LEU A 46 -12.30 -18.28 10.50
CA LEU A 46 -12.33 -16.93 9.94
C LEU A 46 -13.38 -16.03 10.61
N ALA A 47 -14.45 -16.60 11.17
CA ALA A 47 -15.45 -15.84 11.91
C ALA A 47 -14.87 -15.31 13.23
N LEU A 48 -14.20 -16.16 14.00
CA LEU A 48 -13.50 -15.77 15.24
C LEU A 48 -12.35 -14.81 14.97
N LEU A 49 -11.70 -14.90 13.81
CA LEU A 49 -10.63 -13.99 13.41
C LEU A 49 -11.14 -12.63 12.95
N GLY A 50 -12.46 -12.45 12.81
CA GLY A 50 -13.10 -11.18 12.48
C GLY A 50 -13.10 -10.85 10.99
N PHE A 51 -13.28 -11.87 10.13
CA PHE A 51 -13.49 -11.66 8.70
C PHE A 51 -14.96 -11.43 8.38
N ASP A 52 -15.24 -10.39 7.61
CA ASP A 52 -16.55 -10.15 7.06
C ASP A 52 -16.92 -11.22 6.03
N GLY A 53 -18.17 -11.67 6.05
CA GLY A 53 -18.68 -12.67 5.10
C GLY A 53 -18.23 -14.12 5.38
N ALA A 54 -17.64 -14.41 6.54
CA ALA A 54 -17.36 -15.78 6.97
C ALA A 54 -18.63 -16.62 7.18
N MET A 55 -19.75 -15.94 7.49
CA MET A 55 -21.09 -16.53 7.53
C MET A 55 -21.88 -16.08 6.29
N PRO A 56 -22.56 -17.00 5.58
CA PRO A 56 -23.31 -16.63 4.39
C PRO A 56 -24.49 -15.72 4.73
N SER A 57 -24.71 -14.69 3.93
CA SER A 57 -25.91 -13.85 4.03
C SER A 57 -27.16 -14.62 3.61
N THR A 58 -28.28 -14.39 4.28
CA THR A 58 -29.56 -15.04 3.97
C THR A 58 -30.21 -14.54 2.68
N THR A 59 -29.82 -13.34 2.21
CA THR A 59 -30.35 -12.68 1.01
C THR A 59 -29.25 -11.97 0.25
N GLY A 60 -29.51 -11.68 -1.01
CA GLY A 60 -28.56 -10.96 -1.88
C GLY A 60 -27.76 -11.88 -2.81
N ARG A 61 -26.85 -11.28 -3.57
CA ARG A 61 -25.94 -12.03 -4.46
C ARG A 61 -24.91 -12.79 -3.62
N PRO A 62 -24.69 -14.09 -3.89
CA PRO A 62 -23.64 -14.84 -3.22
C PRO A 62 -22.27 -14.17 -3.36
N SER A 63 -21.56 -14.01 -2.26
CA SER A 63 -20.19 -13.50 -2.22
C SER A 63 -19.17 -14.64 -2.22
N TYR A 64 -17.93 -14.34 -2.56
CA TYR A 64 -16.83 -15.28 -2.35
C TYR A 64 -16.59 -15.45 -0.85
N HIS A 65 -16.37 -16.69 -0.43
CA HIS A 65 -15.97 -16.95 0.95
C HIS A 65 -14.60 -16.30 1.23
N PRO A 66 -14.38 -15.68 2.40
CA PRO A 66 -13.12 -14.98 2.70
C PRO A 66 -11.89 -15.89 2.64
N ALA A 67 -12.02 -17.20 2.86
CA ALA A 67 -10.93 -18.16 2.68
C ALA A 67 -10.35 -18.13 1.27
N VAL A 68 -11.20 -18.03 0.24
CA VAL A 68 -10.74 -17.95 -1.17
C VAL A 68 -9.86 -16.74 -1.40
N LEU A 69 -10.31 -15.58 -0.93
CA LEU A 69 -9.58 -14.32 -1.08
C LEU A 69 -8.30 -14.30 -0.23
N LEU A 70 -8.33 -14.89 0.96
CA LEU A 70 -7.15 -15.04 1.82
C LEU A 70 -6.09 -15.94 1.15
N LYS A 71 -6.49 -17.09 0.58
CA LYS A 71 -5.61 -18.00 -0.17
C LYS A 71 -4.93 -17.26 -1.34
N ILE A 72 -5.70 -16.46 -2.11
CA ILE A 72 -5.18 -15.64 -3.22
C ILE A 72 -4.13 -14.65 -2.71
N TYR A 73 -4.36 -13.98 -1.58
CA TYR A 73 -3.40 -13.03 -1.02
C TYR A 73 -2.13 -13.70 -0.51
N ILE A 74 -2.25 -14.79 0.25
CA ILE A 74 -1.07 -15.53 0.75
C ILE A 74 -0.23 -16.01 -0.43
N TYR A 75 -0.86 -16.61 -1.46
CA TYR A 75 -0.18 -17.01 -2.69
C TYR A 75 0.52 -15.83 -3.37
N GLY A 76 -0.18 -14.70 -3.49
CA GLY A 76 0.34 -13.50 -4.11
C GLY A 76 1.58 -12.95 -3.41
N TYR A 77 1.58 -12.90 -2.08
CA TYR A 77 2.74 -12.47 -1.30
C TYR A 77 3.92 -13.43 -1.43
N LEU A 78 3.67 -14.73 -1.36
CA LEU A 78 4.69 -15.77 -1.52
C LEU A 78 5.38 -15.68 -2.89
N ASN A 79 4.59 -15.45 -3.94
CA ASN A 79 5.07 -15.39 -5.33
C ASN A 79 5.35 -13.95 -5.83
N ARG A 80 5.40 -12.95 -4.95
CA ARG A 80 5.67 -11.53 -5.27
C ARG A 80 4.66 -10.94 -6.27
N VAL A 81 3.43 -11.40 -6.27
CA VAL A 81 2.32 -10.88 -7.07
C VAL A 81 1.45 -9.99 -6.20
N GLN A 82 1.81 -8.72 -6.05
CA GLN A 82 1.14 -7.79 -5.11
C GLN A 82 -0.04 -7.01 -5.72
N SER A 83 -0.17 -7.00 -7.04
CA SER A 83 -1.23 -6.27 -7.74
C SER A 83 -2.51 -7.08 -7.85
N SER A 84 -3.64 -6.56 -7.38
CA SER A 84 -4.96 -7.20 -7.50
C SER A 84 -5.33 -7.54 -8.94
N ARG A 85 -4.99 -6.67 -9.91
CA ARG A 85 -5.20 -6.93 -11.35
C ARG A 85 -4.33 -8.07 -11.89
N ARG A 86 -3.14 -8.25 -11.34
CA ARG A 86 -2.31 -9.43 -11.67
C ARG A 86 -2.88 -10.67 -11.03
N LEU A 87 -3.30 -10.61 -9.77
CA LEU A 87 -3.92 -11.75 -9.06
C LEU A 87 -5.17 -12.25 -9.79
N GLU A 88 -6.06 -11.35 -10.23
CA GLU A 88 -7.21 -11.72 -11.07
C GLU A 88 -6.78 -12.51 -12.31
N ARG A 89 -5.77 -12.04 -13.04
CA ARG A 89 -5.26 -12.76 -14.22
C ARG A 89 -4.62 -14.10 -13.87
N GLU A 90 -3.88 -14.18 -12.76
CA GLU A 90 -3.28 -15.43 -12.31
C GLU A 90 -4.34 -16.46 -11.90
N CYS A 91 -5.45 -16.05 -11.28
CA CYS A 91 -6.58 -16.95 -10.98
C CYS A 91 -7.18 -17.61 -12.24
N GLN A 92 -7.04 -16.98 -13.41
CA GLN A 92 -7.58 -17.49 -14.68
C GLN A 92 -6.60 -18.37 -15.46
N ARG A 93 -5.30 -18.34 -15.16
CA ARG A 93 -4.25 -18.97 -15.99
C ARG A 93 -3.21 -19.78 -15.21
N ASN A 94 -3.11 -19.58 -13.91
CA ASN A 94 -2.13 -20.25 -13.07
C ASN A 94 -2.78 -21.47 -12.41
N VAL A 95 -2.24 -22.64 -12.68
CA VAL A 95 -2.83 -23.89 -12.23
C VAL A 95 -2.84 -24.04 -10.71
N GLU A 96 -1.82 -23.52 -10.03
CA GLU A 96 -1.75 -23.54 -8.56
C GLU A 96 -2.86 -22.68 -7.92
N LEU A 97 -3.11 -21.47 -8.49
CA LEU A 97 -4.22 -20.65 -8.02
C LEU A 97 -5.58 -21.23 -8.40
N MET A 98 -5.72 -21.82 -9.58
CA MET A 98 -6.93 -22.56 -9.95
C MET A 98 -7.21 -23.70 -8.97
N TRP A 99 -6.19 -24.41 -8.54
CA TRP A 99 -6.30 -25.46 -7.54
C TRP A 99 -6.74 -24.91 -6.18
N LEU A 100 -6.05 -23.87 -5.67
CA LEU A 100 -6.35 -23.20 -4.39
C LEU A 100 -7.77 -22.64 -4.31
N THR A 101 -8.29 -22.13 -5.42
CA THR A 101 -9.57 -21.42 -5.46
C THR A 101 -10.71 -22.29 -6.02
N GLY A 102 -10.46 -23.53 -6.42
CA GLY A 102 -11.44 -24.34 -7.12
C GLY A 102 -11.90 -23.69 -8.44
N ARG A 103 -10.98 -23.08 -9.20
CA ARG A 103 -11.23 -22.30 -10.43
C ARG A 103 -12.05 -21.02 -10.24
N LEU A 104 -12.25 -20.56 -9.00
CA LEU A 104 -12.85 -19.24 -8.77
C LEU A 104 -11.86 -18.14 -9.13
N ALA A 105 -12.33 -17.14 -9.87
CA ALA A 105 -11.53 -16.01 -10.33
C ALA A 105 -12.23 -14.70 -9.97
N PRO A 106 -12.08 -14.22 -8.70
CA PRO A 106 -12.61 -12.92 -8.29
C PRO A 106 -12.00 -11.79 -9.09
N ASP A 107 -12.79 -10.77 -9.41
CA ASP A 107 -12.30 -9.57 -10.08
C ASP A 107 -11.34 -8.77 -9.19
N PHE A 108 -10.52 -7.92 -9.80
CA PHE A 108 -9.50 -7.14 -9.11
C PHE A 108 -10.07 -6.19 -8.04
N LYS A 109 -11.31 -5.74 -8.20
CA LYS A 109 -11.97 -4.87 -7.24
C LYS A 109 -12.35 -5.67 -5.99
N THR A 110 -12.97 -6.83 -6.15
CA THR A 110 -13.28 -7.76 -5.05
C THR A 110 -12.02 -8.12 -4.26
N ILE A 111 -10.91 -8.43 -4.96
CA ILE A 111 -9.62 -8.72 -4.32
C ILE A 111 -9.13 -7.50 -3.52
N ALA A 112 -9.18 -6.28 -4.09
CA ALA A 112 -8.72 -5.07 -3.42
C ALA A 112 -9.58 -4.69 -2.22
N ASP A 113 -10.91 -4.77 -2.36
CA ASP A 113 -11.87 -4.46 -1.31
C ASP A 113 -11.72 -5.41 -0.12
N PHE A 114 -11.52 -6.71 -0.35
CA PHE A 114 -11.26 -7.68 0.72
C PHE A 114 -10.12 -7.24 1.65
N ARG A 115 -8.99 -6.79 1.11
CA ARG A 115 -7.86 -6.32 1.93
C ARG A 115 -8.19 -5.06 2.69
N ARG A 116 -8.93 -4.13 2.07
CA ARG A 116 -9.33 -2.88 2.71
C ARG A 116 -10.26 -3.14 3.90
N ASP A 117 -11.22 -4.02 3.70
CA ASP A 117 -12.33 -4.20 4.64
C ASP A 117 -11.97 -5.18 5.78
N ASN A 118 -11.04 -6.12 5.55
CA ASN A 118 -10.68 -7.18 6.51
C ASN A 118 -9.32 -6.96 7.20
N GLY A 119 -8.91 -5.72 7.43
CA GLY A 119 -7.59 -5.41 8.03
C GLY A 119 -7.37 -6.02 9.42
N VAL A 120 -8.42 -6.14 10.25
CA VAL A 120 -8.35 -6.79 11.57
C VAL A 120 -8.16 -8.30 11.43
N GLY A 121 -8.97 -8.94 10.59
CA GLY A 121 -8.88 -10.38 10.31
C GLY A 121 -7.49 -10.77 9.80
N ILE A 122 -6.95 -10.02 8.85
CA ILE A 122 -5.60 -10.27 8.29
C ILE A 122 -4.53 -10.20 9.39
N ARG A 123 -4.58 -9.19 10.29
CA ARG A 123 -3.64 -9.11 11.42
C ARG A 123 -3.76 -10.31 12.36
N ASN A 124 -4.96 -10.77 12.62
CA ASN A 124 -5.20 -11.94 13.45
C ASN A 124 -4.66 -13.22 12.80
N VAL A 125 -4.78 -13.38 11.48
CA VAL A 125 -4.14 -14.46 10.71
C VAL A 125 -2.62 -14.43 10.88
N CYS A 126 -1.99 -13.26 10.74
CA CYS A 126 -0.55 -13.13 10.96
C CYS A 126 -0.13 -13.55 12.38
N ARG A 127 -0.92 -13.17 13.41
CA ARG A 127 -0.68 -13.63 14.79
C ARG A 127 -0.80 -15.14 14.91
N ARG A 128 -1.83 -15.74 14.33
CA ARG A 128 -2.02 -17.20 14.35
C ARG A 128 -0.87 -17.92 13.67
N PHE A 129 -0.39 -17.41 12.54
CA PHE A 129 0.79 -17.93 11.86
C PHE A 129 2.05 -17.90 12.75
N VAL A 130 2.31 -16.77 13.43
CA VAL A 130 3.43 -16.67 14.37
C VAL A 130 3.29 -17.68 15.53
N MET A 131 2.07 -17.87 16.05
CA MET A 131 1.81 -18.88 17.08
C MET A 131 2.10 -20.30 16.57
N LEU A 132 1.64 -20.63 15.39
CA LEU A 132 1.94 -21.92 14.73
C LEU A 132 3.45 -22.14 14.58
N CYS A 133 4.19 -21.13 14.13
CA CYS A 133 5.64 -21.20 14.03
C CYS A 133 6.31 -21.46 15.40
N ARG A 134 5.76 -20.91 16.50
CA ARG A 134 6.24 -21.21 17.88
C ARG A 134 5.94 -22.64 18.27
N GLU A 135 4.74 -23.12 18.03
CA GLU A 135 4.32 -24.50 18.33
C GLU A 135 5.21 -25.51 17.59
N LEU A 136 5.55 -25.21 16.32
CA LEU A 136 6.45 -25.98 15.49
C LEU A 136 7.94 -25.79 15.82
N LYS A 137 8.27 -24.97 16.84
CA LYS A 137 9.65 -24.66 17.26
C LYS A 137 10.53 -24.11 16.12
N LEU A 138 9.93 -23.36 15.22
CA LEU A 138 10.64 -22.75 14.07
C LEU A 138 11.39 -21.47 14.47
N PHE A 139 11.20 -20.92 15.66
CA PHE A 139 11.99 -19.77 16.13
C PHE A 139 13.21 -20.25 16.92
N SER A 140 14.37 -19.68 16.60
CA SER A 140 15.56 -19.85 17.42
C SER A 140 15.42 -18.95 18.66
N GLN A 141 15.66 -19.48 19.85
CA GLN A 141 15.55 -18.70 21.09
C GLN A 141 16.70 -17.68 21.28
N ALA A 142 17.64 -17.58 20.35
CA ALA A 142 18.95 -16.99 20.62
C ALA A 142 19.12 -15.55 20.12
N LEU A 143 18.50 -15.12 19.01
CA LEU A 143 18.73 -13.79 18.44
C LEU A 143 17.52 -13.31 17.64
N VAL A 144 17.13 -12.06 17.89
CA VAL A 144 16.13 -11.35 17.08
C VAL A 144 16.80 -10.12 16.48
N ALA A 145 16.79 -10.02 15.17
CA ALA A 145 17.21 -8.81 14.46
C ALA A 145 16.02 -7.86 14.32
N ILE A 146 16.20 -6.59 14.67
CA ILE A 146 15.18 -5.54 14.51
C ILE A 146 15.64 -4.61 13.38
N ASP A 147 14.78 -4.43 12.40
CA ASP A 147 15.00 -3.49 11.30
C ASP A 147 13.76 -2.63 11.06
N GLY A 148 13.99 -1.40 10.60
CA GLY A 148 12.95 -0.44 10.32
C GLY A 148 12.94 -0.03 8.86
N SER A 149 11.83 -0.24 8.17
CA SER A 149 11.62 0.21 6.80
C SER A 149 10.65 1.39 6.74
N LYS A 150 11.02 2.44 6.00
CA LYS A 150 10.20 3.62 5.82
C LYS A 150 9.29 3.47 4.60
N PHE A 151 8.00 3.63 4.79
CA PHE A 151 6.98 3.55 3.75
C PHE A 151 6.37 4.91 3.50
N LYS A 152 6.40 5.34 2.23
CA LYS A 152 5.81 6.61 1.82
C LYS A 152 4.28 6.53 1.94
N ALA A 153 3.69 7.50 2.63
CA ALA A 153 2.23 7.67 2.64
C ALA A 153 1.71 8.18 1.29
N VAL A 154 0.40 8.08 1.07
CA VAL A 154 -0.29 8.72 -0.05
C VAL A 154 -0.36 10.22 0.22
N ASN A 155 0.80 10.85 0.26
CA ASN A 155 0.94 12.27 0.54
C ASN A 155 2.00 12.89 -0.36
N THR A 156 1.82 14.14 -0.74
CA THR A 156 2.85 14.93 -1.42
C THR A 156 3.61 15.75 -0.39
N ARG A 157 4.92 15.87 -0.58
CA ARG A 157 5.78 16.67 0.29
C ARG A 157 5.28 18.12 0.47
N ASP A 158 4.55 18.62 -0.53
CA ASP A 158 4.02 19.98 -0.52
C ASP A 158 2.80 20.18 0.38
N ARG A 159 2.12 19.11 0.75
CA ARG A 159 0.96 19.12 1.65
C ARG A 159 1.29 18.75 3.10
N ASN A 160 2.57 18.61 3.42
CA ASN A 160 3.04 18.47 4.80
C ASN A 160 3.67 19.80 5.24
N PHE A 161 3.11 20.38 6.29
CA PHE A 161 3.48 21.70 6.81
C PHE A 161 4.24 21.58 8.13
N THR A 162 5.26 22.40 8.26
CA THR A 162 5.98 22.71 9.51
C THR A 162 5.96 24.22 9.66
N GLU A 163 6.18 24.73 10.87
CA GLU A 163 6.16 26.17 11.15
C GLU A 163 7.10 26.95 10.22
N GLY A 164 8.35 26.51 10.11
CA GLY A 164 9.33 27.18 9.23
C GLY A 164 8.96 27.11 7.74
N LYS A 165 8.21 26.11 7.30
CA LYS A 165 7.72 26.03 5.91
C LYS A 165 6.55 26.98 5.68
N VAL A 166 5.66 27.14 6.65
CA VAL A 166 4.57 28.11 6.61
C VAL A 166 5.12 29.51 6.56
N ASP A 167 6.02 29.88 7.48
CA ASP A 167 6.62 31.20 7.54
C ASP A 167 7.36 31.57 6.25
N LYS A 168 8.14 30.64 5.71
CA LYS A 168 8.82 30.85 4.42
C LYS A 168 7.82 31.08 3.28
N ARG A 169 6.72 30.35 3.27
CA ARG A 169 5.69 30.50 2.24
C ARG A 169 4.93 31.81 2.38
N GLN A 170 4.59 32.20 3.61
CA GLN A 170 3.97 33.49 3.90
C GLN A 170 4.84 34.65 3.41
N LYS A 171 6.13 34.64 3.74
CA LYS A 171 7.10 35.66 3.28
C LYS A 171 7.16 35.75 1.75
N GLN A 172 7.20 34.64 1.05
CA GLN A 172 7.19 34.59 -0.42
C GLN A 172 5.91 35.17 -1.02
N ILE A 173 4.75 34.94 -0.39
CA ILE A 173 3.47 35.49 -0.83
C ILE A 173 3.44 37.00 -0.59
N GLU A 174 3.91 37.44 0.56
CA GLU A 174 3.96 38.85 0.92
C GLU A 174 4.85 39.66 -0.04
N GLU A 175 6.05 39.15 -0.34
CA GLU A 175 6.95 39.71 -1.36
C GLU A 175 6.30 39.76 -2.76
N SER A 176 5.47 38.76 -3.09
CA SER A 176 4.75 38.71 -4.36
C SER A 176 3.60 39.71 -4.42
N ILE A 177 2.86 39.87 -3.32
CA ILE A 177 1.82 40.90 -3.19
C ILE A 177 2.42 42.28 -3.35
N GLN A 178 3.55 42.55 -2.67
CA GLN A 178 4.22 43.87 -2.77
C GLN A 178 4.68 44.14 -4.19
N ARG A 179 5.25 43.18 -4.89
CA ARG A 179 5.64 43.35 -6.32
C ARG A 179 4.42 43.64 -7.20
N TYR A 180 3.28 43.02 -6.97
CA TYR A 180 2.07 43.29 -7.75
C TYR A 180 1.42 44.62 -7.42
N LEU A 181 1.49 45.08 -6.17
CA LEU A 181 1.05 46.43 -5.77
C LEU A 181 1.92 47.51 -6.43
N ASN A 182 3.24 47.37 -6.41
CA ASN A 182 4.16 48.29 -7.08
C ASN A 182 3.91 48.29 -8.61
N ALA A 183 3.58 47.14 -9.20
CA ALA A 183 3.23 47.09 -10.62
C ALA A 183 1.90 47.80 -10.93
N LEU A 184 0.93 47.79 -10.01
CA LEU A 184 -0.33 48.53 -10.13
C LEU A 184 -0.07 50.04 -10.07
N GLU A 185 0.74 50.52 -9.09
CA GLU A 185 1.09 51.93 -8.97
C GLU A 185 1.83 52.44 -10.22
N THR A 186 2.70 51.63 -10.82
CA THR A 186 3.39 51.96 -12.06
C THR A 186 2.44 51.99 -13.25
N ALA A 187 1.46 51.09 -13.27
CA ALA A 187 0.44 51.04 -14.30
C ALA A 187 -0.49 52.26 -14.28
N ASP A 188 -0.87 52.75 -13.10
CA ASP A 188 -1.69 53.98 -12.96
C ASP A 188 -1.07 55.25 -13.55
N ARG A 189 0.25 55.24 -13.79
CA ARG A 189 0.98 56.36 -14.38
C ARG A 189 1.09 56.34 -15.90
N THR A 190 0.62 55.26 -16.58
CA THR A 190 0.78 55.06 -18.03
C THR A 190 -0.57 54.78 -18.70
N GLN A 191 -0.88 55.37 -19.82
CA GLN A 191 -2.12 55.48 -20.62
C GLN A 191 -3.24 54.42 -20.59
N PRO A 192 -4.55 54.82 -20.88
CA PRO A 192 -5.74 54.16 -20.32
C PRO A 192 -6.29 52.89 -20.98
N ALA A 193 -6.09 52.56 -22.24
CA ALA A 193 -6.89 51.59 -22.94
C ALA A 193 -6.44 50.10 -22.82
N GLU A 194 -5.15 49.80 -22.60
CA GLU A 194 -4.64 48.46 -22.32
C GLU A 194 -4.56 48.15 -20.82
N LEU A 195 -4.80 49.14 -20.01
CA LEU A 195 -4.61 49.12 -18.57
C LEU A 195 -5.67 48.38 -17.80
N GLU A 196 -6.95 48.51 -18.19
CA GLU A 196 -8.06 47.89 -17.42
C GLU A 196 -7.94 46.38 -17.33
N ALA A 197 -7.65 45.70 -18.44
CA ALA A 197 -7.48 44.24 -18.43
C ALA A 197 -6.23 43.77 -17.64
N LYS A 198 -5.17 44.58 -17.64
CA LYS A 198 -3.93 44.31 -16.89
C LYS A 198 -4.13 44.57 -15.40
N THR A 199 -4.81 45.62 -15.03
CA THR A 199 -5.15 46.02 -13.65
C THR A 199 -6.08 44.96 -13.04
N THR A 200 -7.14 44.53 -13.72
CA THR A 200 -8.05 43.47 -13.26
C THR A 200 -7.29 42.17 -13.01
N ARG A 201 -6.44 41.73 -13.92
CA ARG A 201 -5.62 40.53 -13.75
C ARG A 201 -4.66 40.61 -12.56
N LEU A 202 -4.10 41.77 -12.28
CA LEU A 202 -3.22 42.00 -11.12
C LEU A 202 -4.04 41.97 -9.81
N GLN A 203 -5.21 42.60 -9.79
CA GLN A 203 -6.13 42.57 -8.65
C GLN A 203 -6.58 41.14 -8.34
N ASP A 204 -6.96 40.37 -9.36
CA ASP A 204 -7.32 38.94 -9.19
C ASP A 204 -6.17 38.10 -8.61
N LYS A 205 -4.94 38.35 -9.07
CA LYS A 205 -3.76 37.67 -8.51
C LYS A 205 -3.53 38.03 -7.05
N ILE A 206 -3.64 39.31 -6.70
CA ILE A 206 -3.51 39.77 -5.31
C ILE A 206 -4.63 39.15 -4.43
N ALA A 207 -5.88 39.13 -4.91
CA ALA A 207 -6.97 38.51 -4.19
C ALA A 207 -6.70 37.01 -3.89
N ARG A 208 -6.25 36.25 -4.89
CA ARG A 208 -5.88 34.84 -4.71
C ARG A 208 -4.70 34.66 -3.74
N LEU A 209 -3.71 35.52 -3.78
CA LEU A 209 -2.58 35.45 -2.84
C LEU A 209 -3.01 35.78 -1.40
N ARG A 210 -3.92 36.74 -1.22
CA ARG A 210 -4.50 37.03 0.10
C ARG A 210 -5.33 35.88 0.65
N GLU A 211 -6.05 35.18 -0.21
CA GLU A 211 -6.78 33.96 0.18
C GLU A 211 -5.81 32.84 0.61
N GLN A 212 -4.72 32.62 -0.15
CA GLN A 212 -3.69 31.68 0.23
C GLN A 212 -3.03 32.06 1.56
N MET A 213 -2.84 33.33 1.83
CA MET A 213 -2.30 33.82 3.11
C MET A 213 -3.23 33.43 4.27
N ARG A 214 -4.53 33.70 4.14
CA ARG A 214 -5.53 33.32 5.16
C ARG A 214 -5.55 31.80 5.42
N ASN A 215 -5.44 30.99 4.37
CA ASN A 215 -5.37 29.54 4.50
C ASN A 215 -4.10 29.11 5.25
N LEU A 216 -2.96 29.77 5.00
CA LEU A 216 -1.71 29.50 5.73
C LEU A 216 -1.79 29.93 7.20
N ASP A 217 -2.49 31.01 7.52
CA ASP A 217 -2.74 31.42 8.90
C ASP A 217 -3.57 30.36 9.66
N GLN A 218 -4.60 29.81 9.02
CA GLN A 218 -5.39 28.71 9.60
C GLN A 218 -4.54 27.46 9.84
N ILE A 219 -3.68 27.10 8.86
CA ILE A 219 -2.74 25.99 9.00
C ILE A 219 -1.76 26.24 10.16
N LYS A 220 -1.29 27.48 10.32
CA LYS A 220 -0.38 27.87 11.40
C LYS A 220 -1.04 27.72 12.78
N GLU A 221 -2.30 28.09 12.92
CA GLU A 221 -3.04 27.86 14.17
C GLU A 221 -3.26 26.37 14.45
N GLN A 222 -3.56 25.57 13.44
CA GLN A 222 -3.65 24.12 13.59
C GLN A 222 -2.31 23.47 13.97
N LEU A 223 -1.19 23.97 13.43
CA LEU A 223 0.14 23.49 13.79
C LEU A 223 0.47 23.67 15.27
N LYS A 224 0.02 24.77 15.88
CA LYS A 224 0.24 25.03 17.33
C LYS A 224 -0.43 23.98 18.22
N THR A 225 -1.48 23.32 17.74
CA THR A 225 -2.19 22.27 18.48
C THR A 225 -1.55 20.90 18.31
N GLN A 226 -0.62 20.74 17.34
CA GLN A 226 0.05 19.46 17.08
C GLN A 226 1.27 19.30 17.99
N PRO A 227 1.41 18.17 18.72
CA PRO A 227 2.49 17.97 19.69
C PRO A 227 3.88 17.88 19.05
N ASP A 228 3.96 17.54 17.76
CA ASP A 228 5.20 17.38 17.00
C ASP A 228 5.47 18.50 15.98
N GLY A 229 4.61 19.53 15.97
CA GLY A 229 4.77 20.69 15.09
C GLY A 229 4.69 20.35 13.59
N GLN A 230 4.04 19.25 13.23
CA GLN A 230 3.81 18.83 11.85
C GLN A 230 2.33 18.64 11.56
N LEU A 231 1.88 19.09 10.40
CA LEU A 231 0.52 18.92 9.92
C LEU A 231 0.53 18.38 8.49
N SER A 232 -0.02 17.20 8.28
CA SER A 232 -0.24 16.63 6.97
C SER A 232 -1.70 16.79 6.57
N MET A 233 -1.95 17.43 5.42
CA MET A 233 -3.32 17.72 4.93
C MET A 233 -3.97 16.54 4.21
N THR A 234 -3.22 15.51 3.85
CA THR A 234 -3.74 14.37 3.08
C THR A 234 -3.89 13.13 3.96
N ASP A 235 -2.93 12.92 4.84
CA ASP A 235 -2.87 11.79 5.76
C ASP A 235 -2.41 12.35 7.11
N PRO A 236 -3.34 12.64 8.04
CA PRO A 236 -3.04 13.34 9.30
C PRO A 236 -2.03 12.61 10.20
N ASP A 237 -1.95 11.29 10.08
CA ASP A 237 -1.05 10.47 10.88
C ASP A 237 0.36 10.34 10.27
N ALA A 238 0.52 10.64 8.99
CA ALA A 238 1.83 10.57 8.34
C ALA A 238 2.76 11.69 8.80
N ARG A 239 4.04 11.35 9.04
CA ARG A 239 5.07 12.30 9.49
C ARG A 239 6.26 12.34 8.54
N SER A 240 6.92 13.49 8.52
CA SER A 240 8.16 13.66 7.77
C SER A 240 9.31 13.02 8.53
N MET A 241 9.95 12.06 7.90
CA MET A 241 11.09 11.31 8.47
C MET A 241 12.32 11.52 7.59
N ALA A 242 13.51 11.69 8.21
CA ALA A 242 14.75 11.80 7.47
C ALA A 242 15.04 10.49 6.73
N THR A 243 15.54 10.59 5.50
CA THR A 243 16.07 9.44 4.76
C THR A 243 17.59 9.48 4.81
N SER A 244 18.24 8.36 4.46
CA SER A 244 19.72 8.21 4.48
C SER A 244 20.46 9.20 3.56
N GLY A 245 19.77 9.88 2.65
CA GLY A 245 20.36 10.92 1.79
C GLY A 245 20.35 12.30 2.44
N LYS A 246 21.47 13.05 2.34
CA LYS A 246 21.58 14.41 2.87
C LYS A 246 20.42 15.29 2.37
N GLY A 247 19.59 15.77 3.30
CA GLY A 247 18.50 16.72 3.02
C GLY A 247 17.23 16.14 2.37
N SER A 248 17.12 14.83 2.21
CA SER A 248 15.89 14.19 1.76
C SER A 248 15.04 13.75 2.96
N ALA A 249 13.77 14.15 2.94
CA ALA A 249 12.78 13.68 3.90
C ALA A 249 11.62 13.01 3.15
N MET A 250 11.07 11.96 3.74
CA MET A 250 9.91 11.24 3.22
C MET A 250 8.76 11.38 4.22
N VAL A 251 7.58 11.73 3.73
CA VAL A 251 6.37 11.73 4.55
C VAL A 251 5.74 10.35 4.48
N GLY A 252 5.58 9.70 5.63
CA GLY A 252 5.07 8.33 5.67
C GLY A 252 5.12 7.73 7.07
N TYR A 253 5.32 6.41 7.08
CA TYR A 253 5.35 5.56 8.26
C TYR A 253 6.66 4.78 8.33
N ASN A 254 7.05 4.43 9.54
CA ASN A 254 8.16 3.55 9.83
C ASN A 254 7.59 2.21 10.30
N VAL A 255 7.89 1.14 9.57
CA VAL A 255 7.50 -0.23 9.93
C VAL A 255 8.71 -0.90 10.55
N GLN A 256 8.65 -1.17 11.85
CA GLN A 256 9.64 -1.94 12.58
C GLN A 256 9.29 -3.42 12.48
N VAL A 257 10.25 -4.24 12.17
CA VAL A 257 10.09 -5.70 12.05
C VAL A 257 11.14 -6.39 12.91
N ALA A 258 10.68 -7.26 13.77
CA ALA A 258 11.53 -8.16 14.54
C ALA A 258 11.58 -9.53 13.83
N VAL A 259 12.77 -9.99 13.45
CA VAL A 259 12.98 -11.19 12.66
C VAL A 259 13.86 -12.18 13.41
N ASP A 260 13.46 -13.45 13.44
CA ASP A 260 14.30 -14.53 13.95
C ASP A 260 15.57 -14.68 13.10
N ALA A 261 16.74 -14.65 13.73
CA ALA A 261 18.01 -14.64 13.02
C ALA A 261 18.34 -15.96 12.30
N LYS A 262 17.73 -17.06 12.72
CA LYS A 262 18.03 -18.40 12.15
C LYS A 262 17.17 -18.73 10.93
N HIS A 263 15.87 -18.50 11.04
CA HIS A 263 14.91 -18.89 10.02
C HIS A 263 14.31 -17.69 9.26
N HIS A 264 14.71 -16.47 9.64
CA HIS A 264 14.25 -15.20 9.04
C HIS A 264 12.73 -15.01 9.07
N LEU A 265 12.06 -15.61 10.07
CA LEU A 265 10.63 -15.46 10.27
C LEU A 265 10.33 -14.19 11.05
N ILE A 266 9.29 -13.47 10.66
CA ILE A 266 8.84 -12.28 11.38
C ILE A 266 8.18 -12.72 12.69
N VAL A 267 8.75 -12.28 13.82
CA VAL A 267 8.26 -12.56 15.18
C VAL A 267 7.25 -11.51 15.62
N ALA A 268 7.52 -10.24 15.28
CA ALA A 268 6.65 -9.12 15.59
C ALA A 268 6.87 -7.99 14.57
N HIS A 269 5.88 -7.12 14.44
CA HIS A 269 6.00 -5.89 13.68
C HIS A 269 5.21 -4.78 14.35
N GLU A 270 5.67 -3.54 14.16
CA GLU A 270 4.99 -2.34 14.61
C GLU A 270 5.05 -1.27 13.53
N VAL A 271 3.96 -0.53 13.36
CA VAL A 271 3.89 0.60 12.45
C VAL A 271 3.82 1.87 13.28
N THR A 272 4.82 2.72 13.12
CA THR A 272 4.92 4.01 13.81
C THR A 272 5.01 5.15 12.81
N ASN A 273 4.70 6.35 13.24
CA ASN A 273 4.92 7.58 12.48
C ASN A 273 6.11 8.39 13.01
N SER A 274 6.84 7.84 13.96
CA SER A 274 8.01 8.46 14.56
C SER A 274 9.32 7.81 14.07
N GLU A 275 10.38 8.61 14.03
CA GLU A 275 11.73 8.12 13.84
C GLU A 275 12.21 7.50 15.16
N ILE A 276 12.30 6.18 15.21
CA ILE A 276 13.01 5.52 16.28
C ILE A 276 14.50 5.64 15.93
N GLY A 277 15.25 6.38 16.75
CA GLY A 277 16.70 6.47 16.61
C GLY A 277 17.30 5.07 16.56
N ARG A 278 18.39 4.90 15.78
CA ARG A 278 19.14 3.64 15.76
C ARG A 278 19.46 3.28 17.21
N ALA A 279 18.89 2.19 17.69
CA ALA A 279 19.34 1.60 18.92
C ALA A 279 20.79 1.16 18.67
N HIS A 280 21.73 1.87 19.25
CA HIS A 280 23.09 1.36 19.40
C HIS A 280 23.00 0.25 20.44
N VAL A 281 23.05 -0.99 19.95
CA VAL A 281 23.34 -2.16 20.78
C VAL A 281 24.85 -2.24 20.95
#